data_2b41ed8f28ce4a7a889b4b9c6f09fdd5
#
_entry.id   2b41ed8f28ce4a7a889b4b9c6f09fdd5
#
_cell.length_a   1.000
_cell.length_b   1.000
_cell.length_c   1.000
_cell.angle_alpha   90.00
_cell.angle_beta   90.00
_cell.angle_gamma   90.00
#
_symmetry.space_group_name_H-M   'P 1'
#
loop_
_entity.id
_entity.type
_entity.pdbx_description
1 polymer ?
#
loop_
_entity_poly.entity_id
_entity_poly.type
_entity_poly.pdbx_seq_one_letter_code
_entity_poly.pdbx_strand_id
1 'polypeptide(L)'
;GDIEYVRTAVAAARKGFADAGGKSEELKLFINDYNLETAYDQNKKLKSLIHWIEEWEKDDVTKIDGIGSQMHITYSMDPDKQKKNEEAYENMLRLMVDSHKLVRISELDMGLEDKNGNLVNTTDMTEEQHKAMRAYYEFIVKKYLEIVPENQQWGICQWCATDSPANSGWRAGLPVGLWDLDYYRKHTYGGFAAGLGAPEYWNDAK
;
A
#
# COMPACT_ATOMS: atom_id res chain seq x y z
N GLY A 1 25.07 9.64 -12.37
CA GLY A 1 24.03 10.34 -11.64
C GLY A 1 22.78 9.49 -11.55
N ASP A 2 21.77 9.98 -10.86
CA ASP A 2 20.55 9.20 -10.54
C ASP A 2 19.76 8.74 -11.79
N ILE A 3 19.84 9.49 -12.89
CA ILE A 3 19.22 9.11 -14.17
C ILE A 3 19.85 7.85 -14.74
N GLU A 4 21.16 7.79 -14.83
CA GLU A 4 21.87 6.66 -15.42
C GLU A 4 21.73 5.37 -14.58
N TYR A 5 21.64 5.49 -13.27
CA TYR A 5 21.44 4.35 -12.39
C TYR A 5 20.15 3.59 -12.73
N VAL A 6 19.01 4.30 -12.82
CA VAL A 6 17.71 3.67 -13.10
C VAL A 6 17.66 3.13 -14.53
N ARG A 7 18.17 3.87 -15.51
CA ARG A 7 18.26 3.42 -16.91
C ARG A 7 19.09 2.13 -17.03
N THR A 8 20.23 2.07 -16.39
CA THR A 8 21.09 0.89 -16.37
C THR A 8 20.38 -0.30 -15.72
N ALA A 9 19.69 -0.10 -14.59
CA ALA A 9 18.97 -1.16 -13.89
C ALA A 9 17.80 -1.71 -14.75
N VAL A 10 17.04 -0.84 -15.39
CA VAL A 10 15.94 -1.23 -16.30
C VAL A 10 16.48 -2.03 -17.50
N ALA A 11 17.52 -1.53 -18.15
CA ALA A 11 18.15 -2.22 -19.29
C ALA A 11 18.69 -3.61 -18.89
N ALA A 12 19.36 -3.71 -17.73
CA ALA A 12 19.90 -4.97 -17.23
C ALA A 12 18.77 -5.97 -16.90
N ALA A 13 17.67 -5.52 -16.26
CA ALA A 13 16.55 -6.37 -15.93
C ALA A 13 15.87 -6.94 -17.20
N ARG A 14 15.61 -6.10 -18.19
CA ARG A 14 15.00 -6.54 -19.44
C ARG A 14 15.90 -7.48 -20.22
N LYS A 15 17.21 -7.16 -20.29
CA LYS A 15 18.20 -8.04 -20.93
C LYS A 15 18.27 -9.40 -20.22
N GLY A 16 18.38 -9.43 -18.90
CA GLY A 16 18.46 -10.69 -18.14
C GLY A 16 17.22 -11.55 -18.32
N PHE A 17 16.03 -10.94 -18.37
CA PHE A 17 14.78 -11.65 -18.63
C PHE A 17 14.75 -12.25 -20.07
N ALA A 18 15.21 -11.49 -21.06
CA ALA A 18 15.31 -11.98 -22.44
C ALA A 18 16.37 -13.09 -22.60
N ASP A 19 17.53 -12.96 -21.96
CA ASP A 19 18.60 -13.98 -21.96
C ASP A 19 18.10 -15.31 -21.33
N ALA A 20 17.15 -15.24 -20.39
CA ALA A 20 16.49 -16.42 -19.81
C ALA A 20 15.35 -16.99 -20.67
N GLY A 21 15.11 -16.45 -21.86
CA GLY A 21 14.07 -16.92 -22.81
C GLY A 21 12.72 -16.24 -22.67
N GLY A 22 12.59 -15.23 -21.82
CA GLY A 22 11.39 -14.41 -21.72
C GLY A 22 11.32 -13.32 -22.81
N LYS A 23 10.12 -12.81 -23.08
CA LYS A 23 9.98 -11.64 -23.94
C LYS A 23 10.07 -10.37 -23.11
N SER A 24 11.00 -9.50 -23.46
CA SER A 24 11.31 -8.27 -22.70
C SER A 24 10.09 -7.40 -22.36
N GLU A 25 9.10 -7.34 -23.24
CA GLU A 25 7.84 -6.60 -23.09
C GLU A 25 6.87 -7.24 -22.07
N GLU A 26 7.04 -8.52 -21.74
CA GLU A 26 6.23 -9.23 -20.74
C GLU A 26 6.69 -8.91 -19.32
N LEU A 27 7.94 -8.49 -19.13
CA LEU A 27 8.47 -8.07 -17.83
C LEU A 27 7.88 -6.72 -17.41
N LYS A 28 7.22 -6.67 -16.25
CA LYS A 28 6.68 -5.43 -15.69
C LYS A 28 7.62 -4.93 -14.59
N LEU A 29 8.14 -3.72 -14.78
CA LEU A 29 9.07 -3.08 -13.86
C LEU A 29 8.36 -1.96 -13.10
N PHE A 30 8.47 -2.00 -11.77
CA PHE A 30 7.85 -1.04 -10.86
C PHE A 30 8.90 -0.25 -10.12
N ILE A 31 8.63 1.03 -9.91
CA ILE A 31 9.28 1.80 -8.85
C ILE A 31 8.39 1.70 -7.60
N ASN A 32 8.96 1.18 -6.51
CA ASN A 32 8.25 0.95 -5.26
C ASN A 32 8.84 1.82 -4.15
N ASP A 33 7.99 2.58 -3.45
CA ASP A 33 8.45 3.46 -2.38
C ASP A 33 7.40 3.55 -1.25
N TYR A 34 7.81 4.03 -0.08
CA TYR A 34 6.96 4.21 1.10
C TYR A 34 6.52 5.68 1.26
N ASN A 35 5.47 5.90 2.06
CA ASN A 35 4.93 7.23 2.36
C ASN A 35 4.48 8.02 1.11
N LEU A 36 3.95 7.34 0.09
CA LEU A 36 3.38 8.01 -1.08
C LEU A 36 1.96 8.53 -0.82
N GLU A 37 1.28 7.95 0.17
CA GLU A 37 -0.10 8.25 0.62
C GLU A 37 -0.20 9.36 1.66
N THR A 38 0.89 10.02 2.04
CA THR A 38 0.94 10.87 3.22
C THR A 38 0.20 12.20 3.08
N ALA A 39 -0.59 12.53 4.11
CA ALA A 39 -1.32 13.79 4.20
C ALA A 39 -0.42 14.98 4.55
N TYR A 40 0.60 14.77 5.39
CA TYR A 40 1.44 15.84 5.91
C TYR A 40 2.25 16.58 4.84
N ASP A 41 2.59 15.91 3.76
CA ASP A 41 3.33 16.50 2.63
C ASP A 41 2.46 16.67 1.36
N GLN A 42 1.16 16.40 1.44
CA GLN A 42 0.20 16.49 0.33
C GLN A 42 0.61 15.65 -0.88
N ASN A 43 1.06 14.42 -0.65
CA ASN A 43 1.60 13.49 -1.64
C ASN A 43 2.79 14.06 -2.46
N LYS A 44 3.56 14.98 -1.87
CA LYS A 44 4.68 15.63 -2.55
C LYS A 44 5.75 14.62 -2.98
N LYS A 45 5.99 13.60 -2.16
CA LYS A 45 6.92 12.52 -2.49
C LYS A 45 6.49 11.77 -3.75
N LEU A 46 5.20 11.41 -3.87
CA LEU A 46 4.66 10.77 -5.07
C LEU A 46 4.77 11.66 -6.31
N LYS A 47 4.42 12.94 -6.19
CA LYS A 47 4.56 13.90 -7.31
C LYS A 47 5.99 14.00 -7.81
N SER A 48 6.96 13.99 -6.89
CA SER A 48 8.38 13.95 -7.23
C SER A 48 8.77 12.64 -7.91
N LEU A 49 8.25 11.49 -7.44
CA LEU A 49 8.52 10.19 -8.04
C LEU A 49 7.99 10.11 -9.49
N ILE A 50 6.77 10.59 -9.72
CA ILE A 50 6.17 10.65 -11.07
C ILE A 50 7.05 11.51 -12.00
N HIS A 51 7.46 12.70 -11.54
CA HIS A 51 8.37 13.55 -12.30
C HIS A 51 9.69 12.83 -12.66
N TRP A 52 10.29 12.10 -11.71
CA TRP A 52 11.52 11.35 -11.99
C TRP A 52 11.30 10.19 -12.97
N ILE A 53 10.16 9.51 -12.92
CA ILE A 53 9.81 8.48 -13.91
C ILE A 53 9.79 9.10 -15.31
N GLU A 54 9.14 10.26 -15.47
CA GLU A 54 9.14 11.00 -16.74
C GLU A 54 10.55 11.37 -17.21
N GLU A 55 11.42 11.82 -16.30
CA GLU A 55 12.83 12.15 -16.63
C GLU A 55 13.63 10.90 -17.06
N TRP A 56 13.42 9.76 -16.40
CA TRP A 56 14.10 8.51 -16.78
C TRP A 56 13.67 8.01 -18.16
N GLU A 57 12.41 8.19 -18.51
CA GLU A 57 11.83 7.73 -19.77
C GLU A 57 12.11 8.65 -20.99
N LYS A 58 12.74 9.81 -20.80
CA LYS A 58 13.08 10.75 -21.89
C LYS A 58 14.07 10.20 -22.93
N ASP A 59 14.67 9.05 -22.69
CA ASP A 59 15.54 8.37 -23.66
C ASP A 59 14.80 7.49 -24.67
N ASP A 60 13.47 7.43 -24.59
CA ASP A 60 12.57 6.62 -25.42
C ASP A 60 12.86 5.10 -25.39
N VAL A 61 13.75 4.65 -24.51
CA VAL A 61 14.17 3.24 -24.32
C VAL A 61 13.82 2.72 -22.95
N THR A 62 14.08 3.51 -21.93
CA THR A 62 13.73 3.18 -20.54
C THR A 62 12.22 3.20 -20.37
N LYS A 63 11.67 2.13 -19.80
CA LYS A 63 10.25 2.02 -19.52
C LYS A 63 10.01 1.49 -18.10
N ILE A 64 9.31 2.29 -17.31
CA ILE A 64 8.74 1.92 -16.01
C ILE A 64 7.27 1.59 -16.23
N ASP A 65 6.86 0.38 -15.91
CA ASP A 65 5.50 -0.09 -16.18
C ASP A 65 4.52 0.29 -15.07
N GLY A 66 4.98 0.44 -13.81
CA GLY A 66 4.10 0.72 -12.70
C GLY A 66 4.74 1.46 -11.54
N ILE A 67 3.87 1.96 -10.66
CA ILE A 67 4.23 2.58 -9.38
C ILE A 67 3.63 1.74 -8.26
N GLY A 68 4.46 1.37 -7.27
CA GLY A 68 4.03 0.70 -6.05
C GLY A 68 4.13 1.62 -4.84
N SER A 69 3.08 1.67 -4.01
CA SER A 69 3.16 2.23 -2.66
C SER A 69 3.26 1.10 -1.64
N GLN A 70 4.24 1.16 -0.74
CA GLN A 70 4.35 0.17 0.35
C GLN A 70 3.13 0.21 1.27
N MET A 71 2.61 1.40 1.59
CA MET A 71 1.42 1.56 2.43
C MET A 71 1.58 1.04 3.87
N HIS A 72 2.71 1.34 4.52
CA HIS A 72 2.88 1.12 5.96
C HIS A 72 2.20 2.23 6.74
N ILE A 73 0.89 2.13 6.94
CA ILE A 73 0.04 3.20 7.44
C ILE A 73 -0.28 3.07 8.94
N THR A 74 -0.89 4.10 9.49
CA THR A 74 -1.42 4.11 10.85
C THR A 74 -2.81 4.73 10.84
N TYR A 75 -3.83 3.97 11.32
CA TYR A 75 -5.15 4.52 11.57
C TYR A 75 -5.11 5.47 12.75
N SER A 76 -5.71 6.64 12.63
CA SER A 76 -5.82 7.60 13.72
C SER A 76 -7.23 7.61 14.33
N MET A 77 -7.29 7.51 15.66
CA MET A 77 -8.54 7.71 16.40
C MET A 77 -8.93 9.21 16.51
N ASP A 78 -8.09 10.13 16.03
CA ASP A 78 -8.46 11.53 15.79
C ASP A 78 -9.20 11.61 14.43
N PRO A 79 -10.49 11.95 14.41
CA PRO A 79 -11.29 11.94 13.19
C PRO A 79 -10.84 12.96 12.15
N ASP A 80 -10.31 14.11 12.56
CA ASP A 80 -9.83 15.15 11.63
C ASP A 80 -8.53 14.73 10.95
N LYS A 81 -7.64 14.06 11.70
CA LYS A 81 -6.40 13.48 11.15
C LYS A 81 -6.73 12.31 10.24
N GLN A 82 -7.61 11.40 10.66
CA GLN A 82 -8.00 10.24 9.88
C GLN A 82 -8.63 10.65 8.55
N LYS A 83 -9.53 11.63 8.55
CA LYS A 83 -10.13 12.17 7.33
C LYS A 83 -9.07 12.70 6.34
N LYS A 84 -8.07 13.41 6.83
CA LYS A 84 -6.96 13.89 5.98
C LYS A 84 -6.14 12.73 5.39
N ASN A 85 -5.93 11.65 6.16
CA ASN A 85 -5.26 10.45 5.67
C ASN A 85 -6.05 9.77 4.56
N GLU A 86 -7.38 9.67 4.70
CA GLU A 86 -8.28 9.13 3.67
C GLU A 86 -8.26 9.95 2.39
N GLU A 87 -8.37 11.28 2.51
CA GLU A 87 -8.28 12.20 1.38
C GLU A 87 -6.92 12.11 0.66
N ALA A 88 -5.83 11.99 1.40
CA ALA A 88 -4.48 11.85 0.84
C ALA A 88 -4.28 10.50 0.14
N TYR A 89 -4.86 9.43 0.68
CA TYR A 89 -4.86 8.11 0.05
C TYR A 89 -5.63 8.13 -1.29
N GLU A 90 -6.86 8.68 -1.32
CA GLU A 90 -7.60 8.82 -2.57
C GLU A 90 -6.83 9.66 -3.59
N ASN A 91 -6.21 10.76 -3.14
CA ASN A 91 -5.40 11.61 -4.01
C ASN A 91 -4.17 10.88 -4.56
N MET A 92 -3.50 10.05 -3.75
CA MET A 92 -2.41 9.17 -4.19
C MET A 92 -2.87 8.27 -5.36
N LEU A 93 -4.01 7.59 -5.21
CA LEU A 93 -4.54 6.72 -6.26
C LEU A 93 -4.82 7.50 -7.55
N ARG A 94 -5.45 8.69 -7.47
CA ARG A 94 -5.72 9.53 -8.64
C ARG A 94 -4.41 9.97 -9.34
N LEU A 95 -3.42 10.41 -8.59
CA LEU A 95 -2.11 10.78 -9.14
C LEU A 95 -1.41 9.61 -9.85
N MET A 96 -1.50 8.40 -9.27
CA MET A 96 -0.96 7.20 -9.90
C MET A 96 -1.71 6.85 -11.19
N VAL A 97 -3.04 6.94 -11.20
CA VAL A 97 -3.87 6.72 -12.39
C VAL A 97 -3.54 7.73 -13.49
N ASP A 98 -3.44 9.01 -13.15
CA ASP A 98 -3.12 10.11 -14.08
C ASP A 98 -1.71 9.97 -14.69
N SER A 99 -0.80 9.26 -14.03
CA SER A 99 0.53 8.94 -14.59
C SER A 99 0.49 7.86 -15.68
N HIS A 100 -0.67 7.25 -15.95
CA HIS A 100 -0.88 6.16 -16.89
C HIS A 100 -0.02 4.90 -16.62
N LYS A 101 0.43 4.73 -15.36
CA LYS A 101 1.20 3.56 -14.92
C LYS A 101 0.29 2.52 -14.27
N LEU A 102 0.76 1.27 -14.22
CA LEU A 102 0.14 0.24 -13.39
C LEU A 102 0.24 0.65 -11.92
N VAL A 103 -0.82 0.42 -11.16
CA VAL A 103 -0.94 0.84 -9.74
C VAL A 103 -0.91 -0.38 -8.84
N ARG A 104 0.02 -0.40 -7.88
CA ARG A 104 0.14 -1.47 -6.89
C ARG A 104 0.21 -0.90 -5.47
N ILE A 105 -0.49 -1.53 -4.55
CA ILE A 105 -0.19 -1.46 -3.12
C ILE A 105 0.63 -2.70 -2.78
N SER A 106 1.89 -2.52 -2.38
CA SER A 106 2.85 -3.63 -2.37
C SER A 106 3.04 -4.28 -1.01
N GLU A 107 2.79 -3.56 0.10
CA GLU A 107 3.16 -3.99 1.45
C GLU A 107 2.18 -3.45 2.50
N LEU A 108 0.88 -3.45 2.23
CA LEU A 108 -0.11 -2.88 3.13
C LEU A 108 -0.02 -3.50 4.53
N ASP A 109 0.27 -2.68 5.52
CA ASP A 109 0.05 -2.95 6.92
C ASP A 109 -0.51 -1.71 7.64
N MET A 110 -1.18 -1.92 8.76
CA MET A 110 -1.85 -0.84 9.47
C MET A 110 -1.62 -0.93 10.98
N GLY A 111 -0.91 0.05 11.55
CA GLY A 111 -0.93 0.29 12.99
C GLY A 111 -2.14 1.11 13.42
N LEU A 112 -2.22 1.42 14.71
CA LEU A 112 -3.25 2.28 15.28
C LEU A 112 -2.63 3.27 16.27
N GLU A 113 -3.08 4.52 16.21
CA GLU A 113 -2.81 5.53 17.26
C GLU A 113 -4.12 5.98 17.92
N ASP A 114 -4.02 6.30 19.21
CA ASP A 114 -5.12 6.87 19.99
C ASP A 114 -5.41 8.34 19.57
N LYS A 115 -6.39 8.97 20.22
CA LYS A 115 -6.77 10.38 19.97
C LYS A 115 -5.65 11.39 20.29
N ASN A 116 -4.64 10.98 21.05
CA ASN A 116 -3.50 11.81 21.42
C ASN A 116 -2.28 11.55 20.53
N GLY A 117 -2.39 10.63 19.58
CA GLY A 117 -1.30 10.24 18.66
C GLY A 117 -0.33 9.20 19.23
N ASN A 118 -0.67 8.54 20.34
CA ASN A 118 0.15 7.46 20.87
C ASN A 118 -0.18 6.15 20.16
N LEU A 119 0.84 5.39 19.79
CA LEU A 119 0.66 4.06 19.20
C LEU A 119 0.05 3.10 20.23
N VAL A 120 -0.89 2.28 19.78
CA VAL A 120 -1.58 1.28 20.60
C VAL A 120 -1.05 -0.10 20.28
N ASN A 121 -0.61 -0.84 21.31
CA ASN A 121 -0.19 -2.22 21.13
C ASN A 121 -1.40 -3.14 20.87
N THR A 122 -1.16 -4.23 20.16
CA THR A 122 -2.22 -5.20 19.85
C THR A 122 -2.91 -5.78 21.10
N THR A 123 -2.16 -5.94 22.19
CA THR A 123 -2.69 -6.42 23.49
C THR A 123 -3.59 -5.43 24.21
N ASP A 124 -3.51 -4.16 23.86
CA ASP A 124 -4.19 -3.06 24.57
C ASP A 124 -5.39 -2.52 23.77
N MET A 125 -5.66 -3.12 22.61
CA MET A 125 -6.72 -2.68 21.71
C MET A 125 -8.11 -2.96 22.26
N THR A 126 -8.98 -1.96 22.12
CA THR A 126 -10.42 -2.09 22.41
C THR A 126 -11.19 -2.62 21.19
N GLU A 127 -12.40 -3.15 21.43
CA GLU A 127 -13.33 -3.57 20.38
C GLU A 127 -13.66 -2.44 19.40
N GLU A 128 -13.82 -1.19 19.88
CA GLU A 128 -14.04 -0.01 19.05
C GLU A 128 -12.88 0.22 18.07
N GLN A 129 -11.66 0.09 18.54
CA GLN A 129 -10.45 0.27 17.75
C GLN A 129 -10.30 -0.83 16.68
N HIS A 130 -10.61 -2.08 17.02
CA HIS A 130 -10.65 -3.17 16.04
C HIS A 130 -11.67 -2.92 14.93
N LYS A 131 -12.87 -2.45 15.28
CA LYS A 131 -13.92 -2.10 14.30
C LYS A 131 -13.53 -0.91 13.43
N ALA A 132 -12.86 0.09 13.99
CA ALA A 132 -12.37 1.23 13.25
C ALA A 132 -11.31 0.83 12.21
N MET A 133 -10.34 0.00 12.58
CA MET A 133 -9.36 -0.54 11.64
C MET A 133 -10.02 -1.41 10.55
N ARG A 134 -11.03 -2.21 10.92
CA ARG A 134 -11.81 -2.99 9.95
C ARG A 134 -12.43 -2.10 8.88
N ALA A 135 -13.11 -1.05 9.31
CA ALA A 135 -13.78 -0.12 8.40
C ALA A 135 -12.76 0.56 7.45
N TYR A 136 -11.58 0.87 7.95
CA TYR A 136 -10.55 1.51 7.12
C TYR A 136 -9.89 0.53 6.13
N TYR A 137 -9.68 -0.75 6.48
CA TYR A 137 -9.27 -1.76 5.51
C TYR A 137 -10.29 -1.92 4.37
N GLU A 138 -11.58 -1.97 4.73
CA GLU A 138 -12.66 -2.03 3.74
C GLU A 138 -12.66 -0.80 2.83
N PHE A 139 -12.48 0.40 3.40
CA PHE A 139 -12.36 1.66 2.65
C PHE A 139 -11.18 1.62 1.67
N ILE A 140 -9.98 1.23 2.14
CA ILE A 140 -8.77 1.16 1.30
C ILE A 140 -9.00 0.27 0.09
N VAL A 141 -9.50 -0.95 0.30
CA VAL A 141 -9.71 -1.91 -0.80
C VAL A 141 -10.78 -1.43 -1.76
N LYS A 142 -11.92 -0.93 -1.25
CA LYS A 142 -12.99 -0.37 -2.09
C LYS A 142 -12.52 0.81 -2.92
N LYS A 143 -11.79 1.75 -2.32
CA LYS A 143 -11.28 2.93 -3.03
C LYS A 143 -10.23 2.57 -4.09
N TYR A 144 -9.40 1.58 -3.84
CA TYR A 144 -8.50 1.06 -4.86
C TYR A 144 -9.28 0.53 -6.07
N LEU A 145 -10.28 -0.32 -5.85
CA LEU A 145 -11.09 -0.89 -6.94
C LEU A 145 -12.00 0.14 -7.64
N GLU A 146 -12.43 1.19 -6.92
CA GLU A 146 -13.29 2.25 -7.44
C GLU A 146 -12.49 3.26 -8.30
N ILE A 147 -11.30 3.67 -7.84
CA ILE A 147 -10.54 4.76 -8.45
C ILE A 147 -9.60 4.25 -9.54
N VAL A 148 -8.96 3.10 -9.33
CA VAL A 148 -8.00 2.56 -10.29
C VAL A 148 -8.72 1.79 -11.39
N PRO A 149 -8.63 2.19 -12.67
CA PRO A 149 -9.22 1.45 -13.78
C PRO A 149 -8.67 0.02 -13.86
N GLU A 150 -9.50 -0.94 -14.25
CA GLU A 150 -9.13 -2.37 -14.28
C GLU A 150 -7.83 -2.64 -15.05
N ASN A 151 -7.60 -1.95 -16.16
CA ASN A 151 -6.40 -2.09 -16.97
C ASN A 151 -5.12 -1.49 -16.34
N GLN A 152 -5.26 -0.73 -15.25
CA GLN A 152 -4.13 -0.23 -14.45
C GLN A 152 -4.00 -0.93 -13.09
N GLN A 153 -4.95 -1.78 -12.68
CA GLN A 153 -4.87 -2.51 -11.44
C GLN A 153 -3.78 -3.59 -11.49
N TRP A 154 -2.82 -3.53 -10.53
CA TRP A 154 -1.81 -4.57 -10.34
C TRP A 154 -1.95 -5.31 -9.01
N GLY A 155 -2.88 -4.87 -8.17
CA GLY A 155 -3.30 -5.54 -6.95
C GLY A 155 -2.79 -4.93 -5.67
N ILE A 156 -3.24 -5.55 -4.57
CA ILE A 156 -2.90 -5.20 -3.18
C ILE A 156 -2.24 -6.42 -2.54
N CYS A 157 -1.07 -6.22 -1.94
CA CYS A 157 -0.35 -7.22 -1.17
C CYS A 157 -0.31 -6.80 0.30
N GLN A 158 -0.73 -7.69 1.21
CA GLN A 158 -0.61 -7.50 2.64
C GLN A 158 0.84 -7.78 3.08
N TRP A 159 1.39 -6.88 3.90
CA TRP A 159 2.68 -7.08 4.58
C TRP A 159 2.44 -7.65 5.97
N CYS A 160 3.06 -8.79 6.29
CA CYS A 160 2.82 -9.61 7.47
C CYS A 160 1.40 -10.23 7.55
N ALA A 161 1.33 -11.52 7.79
CA ALA A 161 0.06 -12.19 8.03
C ALA A 161 -0.48 -11.83 9.42
N THR A 162 0.39 -11.86 10.44
CA THR A 162 0.03 -11.68 11.85
C THR A 162 0.40 -10.31 12.39
N ASP A 163 -0.16 -9.98 13.55
CA ASP A 163 0.32 -8.87 14.34
C ASP A 163 1.80 -9.01 14.67
N SER A 164 2.45 -7.90 14.95
CA SER A 164 3.87 -7.87 15.26
C SER A 164 4.09 -8.20 16.73
N PRO A 165 4.87 -9.25 17.08
CA PRO A 165 5.19 -9.52 18.48
C PRO A 165 6.07 -8.40 19.07
N ALA A 166 6.04 -8.24 20.39
CA ALA A 166 6.73 -7.16 21.10
C ALA A 166 8.27 -7.13 20.88
N ASN A 167 8.87 -8.24 20.46
CA ASN A 167 10.29 -8.35 20.15
C ASN A 167 10.59 -8.32 18.63
N SER A 168 9.62 -7.96 17.81
CA SER A 168 9.83 -7.84 16.35
C SER A 168 10.77 -6.69 16.01
N GLY A 169 11.56 -6.86 14.96
CA GLY A 169 12.33 -5.78 14.34
C GLY A 169 11.48 -4.82 13.50
N TRP A 170 10.21 -5.16 13.23
CA TRP A 170 9.29 -4.35 12.45
C TRP A 170 8.02 -4.06 13.25
N ARG A 171 7.71 -2.78 13.49
CA ARG A 171 6.50 -2.27 14.15
C ARG A 171 6.12 -3.08 15.41
N ALA A 172 7.12 -3.34 16.27
CA ALA A 172 7.02 -4.20 17.45
C ALA A 172 5.77 -3.92 18.30
N GLY A 173 5.01 -4.97 18.60
CA GLY A 173 3.79 -4.91 19.40
C GLY A 173 2.57 -4.34 18.70
N LEU A 174 2.66 -3.87 17.44
CA LEU A 174 1.55 -3.20 16.77
C LEU A 174 0.58 -4.19 16.07
N PRO A 175 -0.71 -3.78 15.91
CA PRO A 175 -1.79 -4.61 15.37
C PRO A 175 -1.79 -4.67 13.83
N VAL A 176 -0.64 -4.96 13.20
CA VAL A 176 -0.40 -4.78 11.76
C VAL A 176 -0.96 -5.88 10.88
N GLY A 177 -1.30 -7.05 11.43
CA GLY A 177 -1.74 -8.22 10.70
C GLY A 177 -3.23 -8.30 10.42
N LEU A 178 -3.60 -9.25 9.58
CA LEU A 178 -4.99 -9.70 9.40
C LEU A 178 -5.37 -10.83 10.38
N TRP A 179 -4.36 -11.46 10.98
CA TRP A 179 -4.46 -12.43 12.07
C TRP A 179 -3.76 -11.88 13.32
N ASP A 180 -4.22 -12.30 14.48
CA ASP A 180 -3.55 -12.00 15.75
C ASP A 180 -2.30 -12.88 15.97
N LEU A 181 -1.67 -12.76 17.14
CA LEU A 181 -0.48 -13.53 17.51
C LEU A 181 -0.76 -15.04 17.72
N ASP A 182 -2.03 -15.41 17.93
CA ASP A 182 -2.49 -16.78 18.09
C ASP A 182 -3.10 -17.35 16.80
N TYR A 183 -2.93 -16.63 15.67
CA TYR A 183 -3.43 -16.98 14.34
C TYR A 183 -4.96 -16.99 14.20
N TYR A 184 -5.69 -16.31 15.05
CA TYR A 184 -7.12 -16.05 14.84
C TYR A 184 -7.32 -14.88 13.90
N ARG A 185 -8.37 -14.95 13.09
CA ARG A 185 -8.76 -13.86 12.19
C ARG A 185 -9.19 -12.64 12.98
N LYS A 186 -8.64 -11.49 12.65
CA LYS A 186 -9.00 -10.21 13.23
C LYS A 186 -10.13 -9.55 12.45
N HIS A 187 -10.71 -8.50 13.02
CA HIS A 187 -11.67 -7.63 12.33
C HIS A 187 -11.11 -7.07 11.01
N THR A 188 -9.81 -6.78 10.96
CA THR A 188 -9.10 -6.31 9.76
C THR A 188 -9.17 -7.30 8.59
N TYR A 189 -9.11 -8.62 8.86
CA TYR A 189 -9.36 -9.64 7.84
C TYR A 189 -10.75 -9.50 7.23
N GLY A 190 -11.79 -9.33 8.07
CA GLY A 190 -13.15 -9.11 7.62
C GLY A 190 -13.29 -7.83 6.79
N GLY A 191 -12.61 -6.75 7.17
CA GLY A 191 -12.58 -5.51 6.40
C GLY A 191 -11.93 -5.66 5.02
N PHE A 192 -10.78 -6.33 4.97
CA PHE A 192 -10.11 -6.62 3.70
C PHE A 192 -11.00 -7.48 2.76
N ALA A 193 -11.60 -8.55 3.31
CA ALA A 193 -12.50 -9.42 2.55
C ALA A 193 -13.77 -8.69 2.07
N ALA A 194 -14.39 -7.85 2.92
CA ALA A 194 -15.55 -7.03 2.57
C ALA A 194 -15.22 -6.02 1.46
N GLY A 195 -14.04 -5.42 1.51
CA GLY A 195 -13.55 -4.53 0.44
C GLY A 195 -13.46 -5.22 -0.91
N LEU A 196 -13.14 -6.52 -0.94
CA LEU A 196 -13.13 -7.37 -2.14
C LEU A 196 -14.52 -7.90 -2.53
N GLY A 197 -15.59 -7.53 -1.80
CA GLY A 197 -16.96 -7.97 -2.08
C GLY A 197 -17.33 -9.33 -1.48
N ALA A 198 -16.57 -9.84 -0.50
CA ALA A 198 -16.96 -11.06 0.20
C ALA A 198 -18.28 -10.89 0.96
N PRO A 199 -19.15 -11.92 1.01
CA PRO A 199 -20.40 -11.89 1.77
C PRO A 199 -20.16 -11.65 3.27
N GLU A 200 -21.14 -11.03 3.96
CA GLU A 200 -21.03 -10.63 5.37
C GLU A 200 -20.65 -11.78 6.33
N TYR A 201 -21.13 -12.99 6.08
CA TYR A 201 -20.79 -14.16 6.93
C TYR A 201 -19.31 -14.54 6.93
N TRP A 202 -18.51 -14.02 6.00
CA TRP A 202 -17.05 -14.15 6.01
C TRP A 202 -16.37 -13.13 6.92
N ASN A 203 -17.14 -12.15 7.41
CA ASN A 203 -16.65 -11.00 8.15
C ASN A 203 -16.73 -11.17 9.68
N ASP A 204 -17.32 -12.29 10.17
CA ASP A 204 -17.42 -12.55 11.60
C ASP A 204 -16.09 -13.00 12.16
N ALA A 205 -15.34 -12.03 12.71
CA ALA A 205 -14.26 -12.31 13.63
C ALA A 205 -14.86 -12.74 14.98
N LYS A 206 -14.42 -13.86 15.52
CA LYS A 206 -14.79 -14.27 16.90
C LYS A 206 -14.02 -13.46 17.90
#